data_d7feff7ccbc1e1d23e30dd5785b497d1
#
_entry.id   d7feff7ccbc1e1d23e30dd5785b497d1
#
_cell.length_a   1.000
_cell.length_b   1.000
_cell.length_c   1.000
_cell.angle_alpha   90.00
_cell.angle_beta   90.00
_cell.angle_gamma   90.00
#
_symmetry.space_group_name_H-M   'P 1'
#
loop_
_entity.id
_entity.type
_entity.pdbx_description
1 polymer ?
#
loop_
_entity_poly.entity_id
_entity_poly.type
_entity_poly.pdbx_seq_one_letter_code
_entity_poly.pdbx_strand_id
1 'polypeptide(L)'
;MLYTKKGKLGFVRKTARNDVRTKTHLRSARRRRVCLVPRRSHSHRPTSCNMSDDEMEDYGFEYSDDEDDGDDEEADIENQYYNSKALVEAGNHAGALAGFAQVVSMEPEQGEWGFKSLKQIVKLHFSSGAREEMMRSYRTLLSYVKSSVTKNKSEKTINSILNCVGASDDATLLREFYQTTLLTLKEAKNDRLWFKTNLKLCKMFFEQKDFTRVSRISAELYAFCQTEHGGVDQKKGTQLLEVYAIEIQVFTETKNNKKLKQLYHKALAVTSAIPHPYILGTIRECGGKMHMADRNFPQAASDFFESFKNYDEAGQPRRVQSLKYMVLANMLMQSDVNPFDAQEARPFRTDPEVVAMTSLVSAYQKNDVTQFELLLKKHESAIMADPFVAEYVNDLLKNIRTQVLIAVIKPYTRVKISFIATELKIDKKDVQDLLVSLILNGKILAKIDQVKDVLETTTTSPSDANAEGAPKDVYQGLEGWANAIQTQLGNHFMQI
;
A
#
# COMPACT_ATOMS: atom_id res chain seq x y z
N MET A 1 42.97 -6.42 46.27
CA MET A 1 42.10 -7.13 47.24
C MET A 1 41.15 -7.98 46.38
N LEU A 2 41.47 -9.28 46.09
CA LEU A 2 41.21 -10.47 46.91
C LEU A 2 39.73 -10.53 47.28
N TYR A 3 38.91 -11.52 46.85
CA TYR A 3 38.94 -13.01 46.95
C TYR A 3 37.84 -13.60 46.05
N THR A 4 38.05 -14.46 45.19
CA THR A 4 37.90 -15.94 45.01
C THR A 4 36.99 -16.73 45.97
N LYS A 5 36.10 -17.65 45.40
CA LYS A 5 35.92 -19.11 45.63
C LYS A 5 34.61 -19.56 45.01
N LYS A 6 34.58 -20.46 44.02
CA LYS A 6 34.69 -21.92 43.98
C LYS A 6 33.59 -22.70 44.74
N GLY A 7 32.93 -23.64 44.02
CA GLY A 7 32.16 -24.82 44.48
C GLY A 7 31.26 -25.33 43.34
N LYS A 8 31.54 -26.24 42.71
CA LYS A 8 31.70 -27.65 42.35
C LYS A 8 30.58 -28.59 42.84
N LEU A 9 30.20 -29.53 41.94
CA LEU A 9 29.61 -30.90 42.05
C LEU A 9 28.08 -30.95 42.10
N GLY A 10 27.38 -31.88 41.40
CA GLY A 10 27.76 -33.17 40.87
C GLY A 10 26.64 -33.87 40.09
N PHE A 11 27.06 -34.64 39.26
CA PHE A 11 26.56 -35.83 38.59
C PHE A 11 25.37 -36.59 39.22
N VAL A 12 24.38 -37.02 38.39
CA VAL A 12 23.89 -38.44 38.39
C VAL A 12 23.29 -38.80 37.02
N ARG A 13 23.88 -39.77 36.39
CA ARG A 13 23.35 -40.63 35.30
C ARG A 13 22.30 -41.59 35.87
N LYS A 14 21.25 -41.90 35.12
CA LYS A 14 20.71 -43.28 35.07
C LYS A 14 20.13 -43.61 33.69
N THR A 15 20.68 -44.63 33.15
CA THR A 15 20.38 -45.48 32.00
C THR A 15 19.27 -46.50 32.30
N ALA A 16 18.49 -46.89 31.30
CA ALA A 16 17.96 -48.24 30.99
C ALA A 16 16.98 -48.06 29.82
N ARG A 17 17.20 -48.56 28.63
CA ARG A 17 17.33 -49.89 28.00
C ARG A 17 15.99 -50.65 27.89
N ASN A 18 15.76 -51.05 26.62
CA ASN A 18 15.08 -52.29 26.11
C ASN A 18 13.57 -52.14 25.87
N ASP A 19 12.92 -52.69 24.83
CA ASP A 19 13.31 -53.65 23.77
C ASP A 19 12.24 -53.67 22.66
N VAL A 20 12.68 -53.78 21.45
CA VAL A 20 12.25 -54.63 20.31
C VAL A 20 10.83 -55.25 20.33
N ARG A 21 10.04 -55.01 19.27
CA ARG A 21 9.43 -56.10 18.47
C ARG A 21 8.88 -55.60 17.12
N THR A 22 9.50 -56.10 16.11
CA THR A 22 9.08 -56.25 14.72
C THR A 22 7.71 -56.95 14.56
N LYS A 23 6.86 -56.47 13.65
CA LYS A 23 6.01 -57.31 12.79
C LYS A 23 5.69 -56.63 11.47
N THR A 24 6.24 -57.20 10.43
CA THR A 24 5.88 -57.14 9.02
C THR A 24 4.45 -57.61 8.77
N HIS A 25 3.70 -56.89 7.94
CA HIS A 25 2.70 -57.50 7.05
C HIS A 25 2.53 -56.68 5.76
N LEU A 26 2.85 -57.35 4.69
CA LEU A 26 2.58 -57.04 3.28
C LEU A 26 1.08 -57.15 2.94
N ARG A 27 0.73 -56.47 1.81
CA ARG A 27 -0.45 -56.59 0.93
C ARG A 27 -1.44 -55.46 1.14
N SER A 28 -1.95 -54.73 0.12
CA SER A 28 -2.16 -55.03 -1.31
C SER A 28 -2.58 -53.76 -2.01
N ALA A 29 -2.11 -53.58 -3.24
CA ALA A 29 -2.53 -52.52 -4.15
C ALA A 29 -4.03 -52.62 -4.50
N ARG A 30 -4.82 -51.61 -4.21
CA ARG A 30 -6.14 -51.40 -4.82
C ARG A 30 -6.16 -50.08 -5.55
N ARG A 31 -6.11 -50.16 -6.88
CA ARG A 31 -6.44 -49.11 -7.81
C ARG A 31 -7.83 -48.57 -7.47
N ARG A 32 -7.95 -47.32 -7.03
CA ARG A 32 -9.23 -46.59 -7.03
C ARG A 32 -9.30 -45.71 -8.26
N ARG A 33 -10.30 -46.01 -9.09
CA ARG A 33 -10.75 -45.23 -10.23
C ARG A 33 -11.08 -43.84 -9.73
N VAL A 34 -10.50 -42.81 -10.37
CA VAL A 34 -10.90 -41.41 -10.23
C VAL A 34 -12.21 -41.26 -10.98
N CYS A 35 -13.32 -41.18 -10.26
CA CYS A 35 -14.57 -40.65 -10.80
C CYS A 35 -14.46 -39.15 -10.85
N LEU A 36 -14.47 -38.62 -12.07
CA LEU A 36 -14.69 -37.19 -12.34
C LEU A 36 -16.13 -36.83 -11.93
N VAL A 37 -16.23 -36.11 -10.80
CA VAL A 37 -17.48 -35.47 -10.39
C VAL A 37 -17.52 -34.10 -11.08
N PRO A 38 -18.59 -33.71 -11.77
CA PRO A 38 -18.70 -32.42 -12.41
C PRO A 38 -18.73 -31.31 -11.34
N ARG A 39 -17.92 -30.27 -11.55
CA ARG A 39 -17.93 -29.05 -10.75
C ARG A 39 -19.34 -28.46 -10.78
N ARG A 40 -20.06 -28.56 -9.68
CA ARG A 40 -21.23 -27.74 -9.42
C ARG A 40 -20.74 -26.30 -9.23
N SER A 41 -21.30 -25.40 -10.02
CA SER A 41 -21.22 -23.97 -9.84
C SER A 41 -21.60 -23.63 -8.39
N HIS A 42 -20.65 -23.11 -7.62
CA HIS A 42 -20.95 -22.51 -6.33
C HIS A 42 -21.73 -21.21 -6.61
N SER A 43 -23.03 -21.26 -6.35
CA SER A 43 -23.78 -20.05 -6.08
C SER A 43 -23.17 -19.40 -4.84
N HIS A 44 -22.53 -18.24 -5.01
CA HIS A 44 -22.10 -17.41 -3.91
C HIS A 44 -23.31 -17.07 -3.04
N ARG A 45 -23.39 -17.66 -1.85
CA ARG A 45 -24.20 -17.10 -0.77
C ARG A 45 -23.52 -15.81 -0.35
N PRO A 46 -24.23 -14.69 -0.18
CA PRO A 46 -23.67 -13.50 0.39
C PRO A 46 -23.10 -13.85 1.76
N THR A 47 -21.86 -13.46 1.99
CA THR A 47 -21.17 -13.55 3.28
C THR A 47 -22.09 -12.98 4.35
N SER A 48 -22.45 -13.78 5.34
CA SER A 48 -23.25 -13.34 6.48
C SER A 48 -22.54 -12.13 7.10
N CYS A 49 -23.22 -10.99 7.08
CA CYS A 49 -22.80 -9.83 7.84
C CYS A 49 -22.75 -10.28 9.31
N ASN A 50 -21.55 -10.32 9.91
CA ASN A 50 -21.40 -10.67 11.32
C ASN A 50 -22.22 -9.69 12.15
N MET A 51 -23.29 -10.20 12.76
CA MET A 51 -24.18 -9.41 13.62
C MET A 51 -23.56 -9.03 14.97
N SER A 52 -22.36 -9.56 15.28
CA SER A 52 -21.72 -9.46 16.60
C SER A 52 -21.03 -8.13 16.92
N ASP A 53 -20.81 -7.25 15.92
CA ASP A 53 -20.13 -5.95 16.18
C ASP A 53 -21.04 -4.84 16.73
N ASP A 54 -22.36 -5.05 16.70
CA ASP A 54 -23.33 -4.06 17.19
C ASP A 54 -23.62 -4.18 18.72
N GLU A 55 -23.18 -5.26 19.38
CA GLU A 55 -23.53 -5.52 20.78
C GLU A 55 -22.69 -4.73 21.80
N MET A 56 -21.52 -4.22 21.42
CA MET A 56 -20.65 -3.49 22.36
C MET A 56 -20.87 -1.97 22.40
N GLU A 57 -21.69 -1.41 21.52
CA GLU A 57 -21.87 0.06 21.46
C GLU A 57 -23.18 0.58 22.09
N ASP A 58 -24.09 -0.30 22.50
CA ASP A 58 -25.46 0.12 22.97
C ASP A 58 -25.65 0.07 24.49
N TYR A 59 -24.59 -0.20 25.30
CA TYR A 59 -24.64 -0.03 26.74
C TYR A 59 -24.25 1.40 27.14
N GLY A 60 -24.91 2.39 26.58
CA GLY A 60 -25.00 3.71 27.16
C GLY A 60 -26.06 3.70 28.23
N PHE A 61 -25.75 3.23 29.44
CA PHE A 61 -26.52 3.54 30.62
C PHE A 61 -26.38 5.04 30.88
N GLU A 62 -27.26 5.84 30.29
CA GLU A 62 -27.64 7.15 30.85
C GLU A 62 -28.62 6.85 31.96
N TYR A 63 -28.17 6.87 33.20
CA TYR A 63 -29.03 7.07 34.34
C TYR A 63 -29.61 8.48 34.23
N SER A 64 -30.80 8.60 33.67
CA SER A 64 -31.66 9.75 33.98
C SER A 64 -32.40 9.41 35.27
N ASP A 65 -32.02 10.11 36.31
CA ASP A 65 -32.64 10.04 37.62
C ASP A 65 -33.85 11.01 37.66
N ASP A 66 -34.70 10.94 36.66
CA ASP A 66 -35.99 11.58 36.61
C ASP A 66 -37.05 10.46 36.67
N GLU A 67 -37.62 10.25 37.86
CA GLU A 67 -38.90 9.61 38.06
C GLU A 67 -39.97 10.50 37.37
N ASP A 68 -40.09 10.34 36.03
CA ASP A 68 -41.25 10.81 35.30
C ASP A 68 -42.06 9.56 34.97
N ASP A 69 -43.37 9.59 35.31
CA ASP A 69 -44.39 8.59 34.97
C ASP A 69 -44.47 8.50 33.43
N GLY A 70 -43.42 7.95 32.83
CA GLY A 70 -43.26 7.77 31.36
C GLY A 70 -44.14 6.62 30.89
N ASP A 71 -45.13 6.97 30.16
CA ASP A 71 -46.09 6.25 29.34
C ASP A 71 -45.83 4.74 29.23
N ASP A 72 -46.78 3.95 29.73
CA ASP A 72 -46.86 2.49 29.50
C ASP A 72 -46.72 2.12 28.01
N GLU A 73 -47.03 3.05 27.10
CA GLU A 73 -46.92 2.90 25.65
C GLU A 73 -45.45 2.79 25.17
N GLU A 74 -44.49 3.53 25.77
CA GLU A 74 -43.07 3.47 25.39
C GLU A 74 -42.42 2.16 25.85
N ALA A 75 -42.85 1.64 27.02
CA ALA A 75 -42.41 0.34 27.52
C ALA A 75 -42.92 -0.82 26.63
N ASP A 76 -44.10 -0.71 26.06
CA ASP A 76 -44.65 -1.70 25.14
C ASP A 76 -43.89 -1.71 23.80
N ILE A 77 -43.52 -0.54 23.29
CA ILE A 77 -42.72 -0.40 22.05
C ILE A 77 -41.33 -1.01 22.24
N GLU A 78 -40.69 -0.75 23.39
CA GLU A 78 -39.39 -1.30 23.74
C GLU A 78 -39.43 -2.84 23.84
N ASN A 79 -40.41 -3.36 24.57
CA ASN A 79 -40.61 -4.82 24.69
C ASN A 79 -40.83 -5.49 23.36
N GLN A 80 -41.61 -4.89 22.47
CA GLN A 80 -41.85 -5.40 21.12
C GLN A 80 -40.58 -5.38 20.26
N TYR A 81 -39.72 -4.36 20.40
CA TYR A 81 -38.44 -4.30 19.73
C TYR A 81 -37.52 -5.46 20.16
N TYR A 82 -37.37 -5.68 21.50
CA TYR A 82 -36.50 -6.75 21.99
C TYR A 82 -37.05 -8.15 21.65
N ASN A 83 -38.36 -8.34 21.68
CA ASN A 83 -39.02 -9.56 21.24
C ASN A 83 -38.69 -9.84 19.74
N SER A 84 -38.75 -8.80 18.91
CA SER A 84 -38.39 -8.91 17.50
C SER A 84 -36.91 -9.22 17.32
N LYS A 85 -36.02 -8.66 18.16
CA LYS A 85 -34.57 -8.98 18.14
C LYS A 85 -34.32 -10.44 18.53
N ALA A 86 -35.02 -10.95 19.57
CA ALA A 86 -34.92 -12.36 19.95
C ALA A 86 -35.37 -13.31 18.82
N LEU A 87 -36.37 -12.93 18.03
CA LEU A 87 -36.79 -13.69 16.85
C LEU A 87 -35.69 -13.72 15.74
N VAL A 88 -34.91 -12.67 15.57
CA VAL A 88 -33.73 -12.66 14.68
C VAL A 88 -32.69 -13.67 15.14
N GLU A 89 -32.37 -13.68 16.45
CA GLU A 89 -31.42 -14.61 17.05
C GLU A 89 -31.89 -16.07 16.94
N ALA A 90 -33.21 -16.29 17.04
CA ALA A 90 -33.84 -17.60 16.83
C ALA A 90 -33.89 -18.03 15.33
N GLY A 91 -33.45 -17.18 14.40
CA GLY A 91 -33.47 -17.46 12.97
C GLY A 91 -34.82 -17.30 12.28
N ASN A 92 -35.84 -16.77 12.97
CA ASN A 92 -37.17 -16.50 12.40
C ASN A 92 -37.24 -15.11 11.77
N HIS A 93 -36.62 -14.96 10.61
CA HIS A 93 -36.52 -13.67 9.92
C HIS A 93 -37.88 -13.08 9.50
N ALA A 94 -38.85 -13.93 9.13
CA ALA A 94 -40.19 -13.47 8.75
C ALA A 94 -40.97 -12.90 9.94
N GLY A 95 -40.92 -13.59 11.08
CA GLY A 95 -41.54 -13.10 12.33
C GLY A 95 -40.88 -11.82 12.84
N ALA A 96 -39.56 -11.75 12.75
CA ALA A 96 -38.79 -10.57 13.14
C ALA A 96 -39.12 -9.36 12.28
N LEU A 97 -39.24 -9.51 10.96
CA LEU A 97 -39.65 -8.42 10.05
C LEU A 97 -41.04 -7.89 10.38
N ALA A 98 -42.01 -8.79 10.63
CA ALA A 98 -43.37 -8.39 11.05
C ALA A 98 -43.37 -7.66 12.40
N GLY A 99 -42.58 -8.15 13.37
CA GLY A 99 -42.46 -7.51 14.68
C GLY A 99 -41.80 -6.13 14.61
N PHE A 100 -40.73 -5.95 13.87
CA PHE A 100 -40.14 -4.61 13.69
C PHE A 100 -41.02 -3.66 12.88
N ALA A 101 -41.79 -4.16 11.89
CA ALA A 101 -42.78 -3.34 11.20
C ALA A 101 -43.91 -2.89 12.14
N GLN A 102 -44.31 -3.74 13.10
CA GLN A 102 -45.25 -3.38 14.12
C GLN A 102 -44.74 -2.27 15.06
N VAL A 103 -43.45 -2.33 15.51
CA VAL A 103 -42.82 -1.27 16.27
C VAL A 103 -42.89 0.08 15.52
N VAL A 104 -42.57 0.09 14.24
CA VAL A 104 -42.65 1.30 13.39
C VAL A 104 -44.10 1.83 13.31
N SER A 105 -45.11 0.96 13.34
CA SER A 105 -46.51 1.36 13.28
C SER A 105 -47.11 1.80 14.64
N MET A 106 -46.53 1.34 15.73
CA MET A 106 -46.92 1.72 17.10
C MET A 106 -46.45 3.13 17.50
N GLU A 107 -45.36 3.58 16.86
CA GLU A 107 -44.80 4.89 17.14
C GLU A 107 -45.54 5.98 16.34
N PRO A 108 -46.34 6.88 16.99
CA PRO A 108 -47.17 7.85 16.27
C PRO A 108 -46.36 8.94 15.59
N GLU A 109 -45.21 9.28 16.15
CA GLU A 109 -44.24 10.20 15.60
C GLU A 109 -42.93 9.45 15.26
N GLN A 110 -42.11 10.04 14.39
CA GLN A 110 -40.81 9.43 14.05
C GLN A 110 -39.90 9.47 15.28
N GLY A 111 -39.78 8.39 16.03
CA GLY A 111 -38.99 8.29 17.24
C GLY A 111 -37.74 7.40 17.10
N GLU A 112 -37.12 7.14 18.24
CA GLU A 112 -35.85 6.39 18.28
C GLU A 112 -36.03 4.89 18.03
N TRP A 113 -37.10 4.29 18.55
CA TRP A 113 -37.37 2.86 18.40
C TRP A 113 -37.73 2.47 16.97
N GLY A 114 -38.51 3.32 16.29
CA GLY A 114 -38.76 3.15 14.84
C GLY A 114 -37.48 3.22 14.00
N PHE A 115 -36.60 4.14 14.35
CA PHE A 115 -35.30 4.25 13.68
C PHE A 115 -34.41 3.01 13.89
N LYS A 116 -34.32 2.49 15.15
CA LYS A 116 -33.63 1.24 15.46
C LYS A 116 -34.22 0.04 14.73
N SER A 117 -35.56 -0.03 14.67
CA SER A 117 -36.30 -1.11 14.00
C SER A 117 -36.04 -1.08 12.48
N LEU A 118 -36.11 0.09 11.84
CA LEU A 118 -35.81 0.25 10.43
C LEU A 118 -34.37 -0.14 10.09
N LYS A 119 -33.40 0.13 10.97
CA LYS A 119 -32.00 -0.35 10.81
C LYS A 119 -31.95 -1.87 10.71
N GLN A 120 -32.68 -2.58 11.58
CA GLN A 120 -32.71 -4.06 11.56
C GLN A 120 -33.45 -4.59 10.33
N ILE A 121 -34.57 -3.98 9.94
CA ILE A 121 -35.33 -4.33 8.73
C ILE A 121 -34.44 -4.23 7.49
N VAL A 122 -33.66 -3.14 7.34
CA VAL A 122 -32.72 -2.98 6.20
C VAL A 122 -31.66 -4.07 6.20
N LYS A 123 -31.08 -4.42 7.38
CA LYS A 123 -30.09 -5.50 7.48
C LYS A 123 -30.71 -6.86 7.13
N LEU A 124 -31.92 -7.16 7.59
CA LEU A 124 -32.61 -8.40 7.29
C LEU A 124 -33.00 -8.52 5.82
N HIS A 125 -33.51 -7.46 5.18
CA HIS A 125 -33.78 -7.45 3.74
C HIS A 125 -32.49 -7.60 2.92
N PHE A 126 -31.39 -7.02 3.38
CA PHE A 126 -30.10 -7.22 2.74
C PHE A 126 -29.63 -8.68 2.82
N SER A 127 -29.75 -9.32 3.99
CA SER A 127 -29.37 -10.72 4.20
C SER A 127 -30.27 -11.70 3.43
N SER A 128 -31.56 -11.37 3.26
CA SER A 128 -32.52 -12.16 2.46
C SER A 128 -32.40 -11.95 0.96
N GLY A 129 -31.63 -10.93 0.52
CA GLY A 129 -31.48 -10.61 -0.91
C GLY A 129 -32.63 -9.82 -1.52
N ALA A 130 -33.60 -9.33 -0.72
CA ALA A 130 -34.76 -8.55 -1.16
C ALA A 130 -34.36 -7.07 -1.40
N ARG A 131 -33.74 -6.77 -2.55
CA ARG A 131 -33.12 -5.47 -2.85
C ARG A 131 -34.10 -4.30 -2.90
N GLU A 132 -35.25 -4.49 -3.53
CA GLU A 132 -36.25 -3.42 -3.67
C GLU A 132 -36.87 -3.04 -2.31
N GLU A 133 -37.15 -4.04 -1.49
CA GLU A 133 -37.70 -3.83 -0.15
C GLU A 133 -36.69 -3.19 0.79
N MET A 134 -35.41 -3.62 0.68
CA MET A 134 -34.31 -2.99 1.38
C MET A 134 -34.20 -1.50 1.04
N MET A 135 -34.20 -1.14 -0.26
CA MET A 135 -34.11 0.25 -0.69
C MET A 135 -35.34 1.08 -0.26
N ARG A 136 -36.52 0.48 -0.24
CA ARG A 136 -37.74 1.12 0.27
C ARG A 136 -37.62 1.43 1.75
N SER A 137 -37.26 0.43 2.56
CA SER A 137 -37.07 0.57 4.00
C SER A 137 -35.95 1.55 4.34
N TYR A 138 -34.88 1.56 3.52
CA TYR A 138 -33.78 2.49 3.68
C TYR A 138 -34.17 3.95 3.39
N ARG A 139 -34.99 4.21 2.37
CA ARG A 139 -35.53 5.55 2.12
C ARG A 139 -36.40 6.04 3.28
N THR A 140 -37.21 5.15 3.88
CA THR A 140 -37.97 5.46 5.08
C THR A 140 -37.04 5.77 6.27
N LEU A 141 -35.99 4.98 6.49
CA LEU A 141 -35.00 5.26 7.54
C LEU A 141 -34.33 6.64 7.36
N LEU A 142 -34.00 6.99 6.11
CA LEU A 142 -33.40 8.28 5.81
C LEU A 142 -34.34 9.47 6.10
N SER A 143 -35.65 9.30 6.06
CA SER A 143 -36.60 10.36 6.46
C SER A 143 -36.51 10.68 7.95
N TYR A 144 -36.24 9.70 8.82
CA TYR A 144 -36.04 9.89 10.26
C TYR A 144 -34.76 10.70 10.57
N VAL A 145 -33.75 10.61 9.72
CA VAL A 145 -32.49 11.37 9.89
C VAL A 145 -32.71 12.88 9.80
N LYS A 146 -33.77 13.31 9.11
CA LYS A 146 -34.08 14.73 8.95
C LYS A 146 -34.77 15.34 10.15
N SER A 147 -35.57 14.55 10.88
CA SER A 147 -36.53 15.08 11.85
C SER A 147 -36.27 14.72 13.31
N SER A 148 -35.90 13.49 13.61
CA SER A 148 -36.11 12.94 14.95
C SER A 148 -34.84 12.46 15.66
N VAL A 149 -33.77 12.16 14.91
CA VAL A 149 -32.60 11.46 15.47
C VAL A 149 -31.38 12.37 15.58
N THR A 150 -30.65 12.25 16.71
CA THR A 150 -29.39 13.00 16.90
C THR A 150 -28.39 12.69 15.81
N LYS A 151 -27.60 13.71 15.39
CA LYS A 151 -26.59 13.55 14.32
C LYS A 151 -25.63 12.39 14.59
N ASN A 152 -25.23 12.14 15.85
CA ASN A 152 -24.31 11.07 16.19
C ASN A 152 -24.93 9.67 16.00
N LYS A 153 -26.19 9.47 16.42
CA LYS A 153 -26.90 8.19 16.24
C LYS A 153 -27.14 7.91 14.76
N SER A 154 -27.55 8.93 13.98
CA SER A 154 -27.72 8.81 12.55
C SER A 154 -26.41 8.49 11.82
N GLU A 155 -25.28 9.13 12.19
CA GLU A 155 -23.95 8.82 11.63
C GLU A 155 -23.52 7.38 11.89
N LYS A 156 -23.66 6.90 13.15
CA LYS A 156 -23.33 5.52 13.51
C LYS A 156 -24.16 4.51 12.70
N THR A 157 -25.47 4.72 12.61
CA THR A 157 -26.39 3.84 11.91
C THR A 157 -26.12 3.81 10.42
N ILE A 158 -25.98 4.97 9.75
CA ILE A 158 -25.69 5.05 8.34
C ILE A 158 -24.32 4.40 8.03
N ASN A 159 -23.30 4.63 8.86
CA ASN A 159 -21.99 3.99 8.68
C ASN A 159 -22.06 2.47 8.85
N SER A 160 -22.84 1.96 9.80
CA SER A 160 -23.05 0.52 9.99
C SER A 160 -23.72 -0.12 8.77
N ILE A 161 -24.78 0.51 8.23
CA ILE A 161 -25.45 0.03 7.02
C ILE A 161 -24.53 0.14 5.79
N LEU A 162 -23.79 1.26 5.65
CA LEU A 162 -22.80 1.44 4.56
C LEU A 162 -21.71 0.38 4.58
N ASN A 163 -21.25 -0.03 5.75
CA ASN A 163 -20.25 -1.09 5.87
C ASN A 163 -20.86 -2.46 5.51
N CYS A 164 -22.10 -2.71 5.93
CA CYS A 164 -22.80 -3.96 5.61
C CYS A 164 -23.09 -4.09 4.11
N VAL A 165 -23.67 -3.06 3.50
CA VAL A 165 -24.00 -3.03 2.07
C VAL A 165 -22.75 -2.92 1.20
N GLY A 166 -21.71 -2.21 1.68
CA GLY A 166 -20.42 -2.05 0.99
C GLY A 166 -19.65 -3.34 0.78
N ALA A 167 -19.97 -4.39 1.54
CA ALA A 167 -19.40 -5.73 1.36
C ALA A 167 -20.04 -6.51 0.20
N SER A 168 -21.09 -5.97 -0.46
CA SER A 168 -21.75 -6.63 -1.58
C SER A 168 -21.02 -6.38 -2.91
N ASP A 169 -21.03 -7.39 -3.79
CA ASP A 169 -20.40 -7.30 -5.13
C ASP A 169 -21.29 -6.56 -6.17
N ASP A 170 -22.51 -6.14 -5.79
CA ASP A 170 -23.48 -5.54 -6.69
C ASP A 170 -23.25 -4.03 -6.88
N ALA A 171 -22.46 -3.67 -7.87
CA ALA A 171 -22.12 -2.28 -8.18
C ALA A 171 -23.33 -1.36 -8.49
N THR A 172 -24.41 -1.89 -9.01
CA THR A 172 -25.64 -1.14 -9.33
C THR A 172 -26.41 -0.76 -8.07
N LEU A 173 -26.60 -1.72 -7.16
CA LEU A 173 -27.23 -1.52 -5.86
C LEU A 173 -26.42 -0.50 -5.01
N LEU A 174 -25.11 -0.70 -4.95
CA LEU A 174 -24.21 0.21 -4.22
C LEU A 174 -24.34 1.64 -4.74
N ARG A 175 -24.38 1.82 -6.05
CA ARG A 175 -24.49 3.16 -6.66
C ARG A 175 -25.80 3.84 -6.27
N GLU A 176 -26.93 3.14 -6.40
CA GLU A 176 -28.24 3.68 -6.03
C GLU A 176 -28.30 4.01 -4.54
N PHE A 177 -27.75 3.12 -3.71
CA PHE A 177 -27.67 3.29 -2.27
C PHE A 177 -26.85 4.54 -1.88
N TYR A 178 -25.65 4.70 -2.42
CA TYR A 178 -24.84 5.87 -2.16
C TYR A 178 -25.46 7.17 -2.68
N GLN A 179 -26.10 7.14 -3.86
CA GLN A 179 -26.77 8.33 -4.41
C GLN A 179 -27.93 8.79 -3.52
N THR A 180 -28.79 7.88 -3.09
CA THR A 180 -29.90 8.21 -2.18
C THR A 180 -29.41 8.75 -0.86
N THR A 181 -28.36 8.14 -0.29
CA THR A 181 -27.73 8.62 0.96
C THR A 181 -27.18 10.03 0.81
N LEU A 182 -26.43 10.32 -0.26
CA LEU A 182 -25.81 11.61 -0.50
C LEU A 182 -26.85 12.74 -0.69
N LEU A 183 -27.93 12.48 -1.40
CA LEU A 183 -29.02 13.44 -1.58
C LEU A 183 -29.63 13.81 -0.21
N THR A 184 -29.96 12.82 0.60
CA THR A 184 -30.56 13.04 1.92
C THR A 184 -29.62 13.75 2.88
N LEU A 185 -28.33 13.37 2.90
CA LEU A 185 -27.33 14.02 3.77
C LEU A 185 -27.09 15.50 3.39
N LYS A 186 -27.17 15.82 2.10
CA LYS A 186 -27.08 17.22 1.63
C LYS A 186 -28.27 18.04 2.12
N GLU A 187 -29.47 17.47 2.07
CA GLU A 187 -30.69 18.12 2.60
C GLU A 187 -30.65 18.27 4.13
N ALA A 188 -30.14 17.28 4.84
CA ALA A 188 -29.99 17.29 6.30
C ALA A 188 -28.83 18.16 6.80
N LYS A 189 -28.04 18.79 5.90
CA LYS A 189 -26.86 19.61 6.22
C LYS A 189 -25.86 18.89 7.14
N ASN A 190 -25.66 17.60 6.93
CA ASN A 190 -24.67 16.81 7.63
C ASN A 190 -23.39 16.69 6.80
N ASP A 191 -22.61 17.76 6.81
CA ASP A 191 -21.40 17.93 5.96
C ASP A 191 -20.33 16.87 6.27
N ARG A 192 -20.18 16.48 7.55
CA ARG A 192 -19.17 15.50 7.97
C ARG A 192 -19.47 14.12 7.41
N LEU A 193 -20.73 13.67 7.52
CA LEU A 193 -21.13 12.36 7.02
C LEU A 193 -21.19 12.35 5.49
N TRP A 194 -21.64 13.44 4.88
CA TRP A 194 -21.62 13.63 3.44
C TRP A 194 -20.20 13.47 2.86
N PHE A 195 -19.22 14.13 3.49
CA PHE A 195 -17.81 14.02 3.08
C PHE A 195 -17.30 12.58 3.19
N LYS A 196 -17.51 11.92 4.35
CA LYS A 196 -17.09 10.52 4.57
C LYS A 196 -17.75 9.55 3.60
N THR A 197 -19.03 9.76 3.29
CA THR A 197 -19.78 8.91 2.34
C THR A 197 -19.26 9.06 0.92
N ASN A 198 -19.00 10.29 0.47
CA ASN A 198 -18.36 10.55 -0.84
C ASN A 198 -16.96 9.94 -0.91
N LEU A 199 -16.18 9.99 0.16
CA LEU A 199 -14.85 9.40 0.21
C LEU A 199 -14.91 7.87 0.07
N LYS A 200 -15.87 7.20 0.75
CA LYS A 200 -16.11 5.76 0.57
C LYS A 200 -16.52 5.43 -0.87
N LEU A 201 -17.38 6.25 -1.45
CA LEU A 201 -17.80 6.10 -2.85
C LEU A 201 -16.62 6.27 -3.82
N CYS A 202 -15.72 7.23 -3.58
CA CYS A 202 -14.49 7.38 -4.34
C CYS A 202 -13.60 6.14 -4.27
N LYS A 203 -13.42 5.55 -3.07
CA LYS A 203 -12.63 4.33 -2.89
C LYS A 203 -13.24 3.17 -3.69
N MET A 204 -14.56 3.00 -3.63
CA MET A 204 -15.27 1.98 -4.41
C MET A 204 -15.07 2.14 -5.92
N PHE A 205 -15.22 3.36 -6.46
CA PHE A 205 -14.97 3.60 -7.88
C PHE A 205 -13.50 3.44 -8.26
N PHE A 206 -12.59 3.73 -7.35
CA PHE A 206 -11.16 3.48 -7.56
C PHE A 206 -10.87 1.98 -7.71
N GLU A 207 -11.47 1.12 -6.87
CA GLU A 207 -11.36 -0.34 -6.96
C GLU A 207 -11.96 -0.87 -8.28
N GLN A 208 -13.05 -0.25 -8.76
CA GLN A 208 -13.67 -0.53 -10.06
C GLN A 208 -12.88 0.05 -11.25
N LYS A 209 -11.78 0.78 -11.00
CA LYS A 209 -10.96 1.47 -12.01
C LYS A 209 -11.72 2.53 -12.83
N ASP A 210 -12.82 3.08 -12.31
CA ASP A 210 -13.57 4.17 -12.95
C ASP A 210 -12.99 5.54 -12.54
N PHE A 211 -11.81 5.85 -13.05
CA PHE A 211 -11.07 7.08 -12.72
C PHE A 211 -11.79 8.37 -13.11
N THR A 212 -12.69 8.32 -14.08
CA THR A 212 -13.45 9.49 -14.53
C THR A 212 -14.43 9.95 -13.47
N ARG A 213 -15.13 9.01 -12.84
CA ARG A 213 -16.06 9.31 -11.73
C ARG A 213 -15.32 9.71 -10.47
N VAL A 214 -14.21 9.03 -10.16
CA VAL A 214 -13.35 9.42 -9.03
C VAL A 214 -12.92 10.87 -9.17
N SER A 215 -12.42 11.29 -10.34
CA SER A 215 -11.97 12.66 -10.56
C SER A 215 -13.09 13.71 -10.43
N ARG A 216 -14.33 13.34 -10.79
CA ARG A 216 -15.48 14.23 -10.61
C ARG A 216 -15.84 14.42 -9.14
N ILE A 217 -15.94 13.32 -8.40
CA ILE A 217 -16.30 13.35 -6.97
C ILE A 217 -15.17 14.02 -6.16
N SER A 218 -13.90 13.73 -6.50
CA SER A 218 -12.76 14.38 -5.82
C SER A 218 -12.76 15.90 -6.05
N ALA A 219 -13.16 16.39 -7.23
CA ALA A 219 -13.31 17.81 -7.48
C ALA A 219 -14.42 18.45 -6.63
N GLU A 220 -15.55 17.74 -6.42
CA GLU A 220 -16.62 18.20 -5.53
C GLU A 220 -16.14 18.23 -4.06
N LEU A 221 -15.40 17.21 -3.61
CA LEU A 221 -14.80 17.16 -2.27
C LEU A 221 -13.75 18.25 -2.07
N TYR A 222 -12.94 18.51 -3.09
CA TYR A 222 -11.95 19.58 -3.06
C TYR A 222 -12.61 20.96 -2.93
N ALA A 223 -13.67 21.23 -3.71
CA ALA A 223 -14.46 22.45 -3.60
C ALA A 223 -15.06 22.64 -2.20
N PHE A 224 -15.49 21.56 -1.55
CA PHE A 224 -15.99 21.58 -0.17
C PHE A 224 -14.90 21.96 0.86
N CYS A 225 -13.64 21.60 0.60
CA CYS A 225 -12.50 21.92 1.48
C CYS A 225 -11.93 23.31 1.26
N GLN A 226 -12.35 24.03 0.19
CA GLN A 226 -11.94 25.40 -0.07
C GLN A 226 -12.81 26.40 0.71
N THR A 227 -12.22 27.52 1.10
CA THR A 227 -12.93 28.67 1.62
C THR A 227 -13.52 29.51 0.47
N GLU A 228 -14.53 30.35 0.76
CA GLU A 228 -15.16 31.27 -0.24
C GLU A 228 -14.15 32.16 -0.95
N HIS A 229 -12.99 32.42 -0.35
CA HIS A 229 -11.90 33.22 -0.92
C HIS A 229 -10.85 32.38 -1.69
N GLY A 230 -11.10 31.08 -1.96
CA GLY A 230 -10.21 30.22 -2.72
C GLY A 230 -8.98 29.71 -1.95
N GLY A 231 -8.89 29.97 -0.64
CA GLY A 231 -7.87 29.43 0.25
C GLY A 231 -8.26 28.04 0.78
N VAL A 232 -7.29 27.34 1.33
CA VAL A 232 -7.52 26.07 2.04
C VAL A 232 -8.00 26.36 3.47
N ASP A 233 -9.13 25.78 3.86
CA ASP A 233 -9.60 25.86 5.25
C ASP A 233 -8.70 24.99 6.14
N GLN A 234 -7.95 25.65 7.02
CA GLN A 234 -7.04 24.98 7.96
C GLN A 234 -7.75 23.95 8.84
N LYS A 235 -9.03 24.15 9.18
CA LYS A 235 -9.84 23.23 9.96
C LYS A 235 -10.16 21.93 9.21
N LYS A 236 -10.16 21.99 7.87
CA LYS A 236 -10.45 20.84 6.98
C LYS A 236 -9.17 20.21 6.40
N GLY A 237 -8.00 20.55 6.92
CA GLY A 237 -6.71 20.06 6.41
C GLY A 237 -6.59 18.53 6.35
N THR A 238 -7.10 17.81 7.37
CA THR A 238 -7.11 16.33 7.36
C THR A 238 -8.00 15.77 6.25
N GLN A 239 -9.16 16.35 6.03
CA GLN A 239 -10.08 15.97 4.97
C GLN A 239 -9.48 16.22 3.59
N LEU A 240 -8.80 17.35 3.43
CA LEU A 240 -8.08 17.69 2.20
C LEU A 240 -6.98 16.67 1.89
N LEU A 241 -6.21 16.23 2.90
CA LEU A 241 -5.20 15.20 2.73
C LEU A 241 -5.78 13.84 2.32
N GLU A 242 -6.98 13.49 2.80
CA GLU A 242 -7.69 12.29 2.35
C GLU A 242 -8.06 12.36 0.86
N VAL A 243 -8.52 13.53 0.40
CA VAL A 243 -8.83 13.75 -1.03
C VAL A 243 -7.56 13.67 -1.87
N TYR A 244 -6.48 14.35 -1.44
CA TYR A 244 -5.20 14.29 -2.13
C TYR A 244 -4.64 12.87 -2.22
N ALA A 245 -4.78 12.06 -1.16
CA ALA A 245 -4.33 10.68 -1.18
C ALA A 245 -5.02 9.85 -2.28
N ILE A 246 -6.33 10.02 -2.46
CA ILE A 246 -7.07 9.33 -3.53
C ILE A 246 -6.65 9.83 -4.91
N GLU A 247 -6.56 11.15 -5.11
CA GLU A 247 -6.13 11.70 -6.39
C GLU A 247 -4.70 11.30 -6.77
N ILE A 248 -3.79 11.27 -5.80
CA ILE A 248 -2.41 10.79 -5.97
C ILE A 248 -2.41 9.33 -6.40
N GLN A 249 -3.23 8.47 -5.77
CA GLN A 249 -3.38 7.08 -6.19
C GLN A 249 -3.90 6.97 -7.62
N VAL A 250 -4.91 7.74 -8.01
CA VAL A 250 -5.42 7.79 -9.39
C VAL A 250 -4.33 8.19 -10.38
N PHE A 251 -3.54 9.22 -10.06
CA PHE A 251 -2.45 9.66 -10.94
C PHE A 251 -1.29 8.66 -10.99
N THR A 252 -1.07 7.89 -9.93
CA THR A 252 -0.09 6.79 -9.93
C THR A 252 -0.53 5.68 -10.87
N GLU A 253 -1.80 5.23 -10.79
CA GLU A 253 -2.35 4.19 -11.67
C GLU A 253 -2.42 4.64 -13.14
N THR A 254 -2.75 5.91 -13.39
CA THR A 254 -2.79 6.48 -14.75
C THR A 254 -1.40 6.91 -15.28
N LYS A 255 -0.32 6.69 -14.51
CA LYS A 255 1.07 7.06 -14.83
C LYS A 255 1.25 8.54 -15.22
N ASN A 256 0.45 9.46 -14.64
CA ASN A 256 0.54 10.89 -14.91
C ASN A 256 1.48 11.60 -13.92
N ASN A 257 2.79 11.40 -14.09
CA ASN A 257 3.81 11.88 -13.14
C ASN A 257 3.84 13.42 -13.00
N LYS A 258 3.48 14.19 -14.03
CA LYS A 258 3.50 15.67 -13.94
C LYS A 258 2.47 16.20 -12.94
N LYS A 259 1.22 15.74 -13.03
CA LYS A 259 0.16 16.14 -12.09
C LYS A 259 0.40 15.56 -10.70
N LEU A 260 0.85 14.32 -10.63
CA LEU A 260 1.20 13.66 -9.39
C LEU A 260 2.25 14.45 -8.60
N LYS A 261 3.32 14.90 -9.24
CA LYS A 261 4.38 15.69 -8.61
C LYS A 261 3.86 17.01 -8.02
N GLN A 262 3.03 17.71 -8.77
CA GLN A 262 2.42 18.96 -8.29
C GLN A 262 1.52 18.71 -7.06
N LEU A 263 0.71 17.66 -7.12
CA LEU A 263 -0.21 17.33 -6.03
C LEU A 263 0.54 16.79 -4.80
N TYR A 264 1.57 16.01 -5.00
CA TYR A 264 2.44 15.49 -3.95
C TYR A 264 3.08 16.63 -3.13
N HIS A 265 3.65 17.64 -3.81
CA HIS A 265 4.21 18.80 -3.12
C HIS A 265 3.14 19.61 -2.38
N LYS A 266 1.92 19.75 -2.95
CA LYS A 266 0.81 20.39 -2.26
C LYS A 266 0.38 19.61 -1.00
N ALA A 267 0.31 18.29 -1.09
CA ALA A 267 -0.05 17.44 0.03
C ALA A 267 0.96 17.53 1.18
N LEU A 268 2.26 17.56 0.88
CA LEU A 268 3.31 17.73 1.89
C LEU A 268 3.37 19.15 2.49
N ALA A 269 2.89 20.15 1.77
CA ALA A 269 2.82 21.54 2.26
C ALA A 269 1.67 21.77 3.25
N VAL A 270 0.74 20.84 3.41
CA VAL A 270 -0.37 20.94 4.39
C VAL A 270 0.17 20.63 5.78
N THR A 271 0.54 21.65 6.54
CA THR A 271 1.11 21.53 7.89
C THR A 271 0.09 21.70 9.02
N SER A 272 -1.11 22.17 8.70
CA SER A 272 -2.13 22.56 9.69
C SER A 272 -2.91 21.39 10.31
N ALA A 273 -2.69 20.15 9.82
CA ALA A 273 -3.45 18.99 10.24
C ALA A 273 -2.53 17.90 10.81
N ILE A 274 -3.04 17.15 11.78
CA ILE A 274 -2.44 15.88 12.21
C ILE A 274 -3.11 14.79 11.37
N PRO A 275 -2.53 14.37 10.24
CA PRO A 275 -3.13 13.40 9.37
C PRO A 275 -3.04 12.00 9.99
N HIS A 276 -4.00 11.14 9.65
CA HIS A 276 -3.91 9.74 10.02
C HIS A 276 -2.67 9.09 9.35
N PRO A 277 -1.84 8.33 10.09
CA PRO A 277 -0.60 7.76 9.54
C PRO A 277 -0.80 6.96 8.25
N TYR A 278 -1.91 6.23 8.12
CA TYR A 278 -2.26 5.51 6.89
C TYR A 278 -2.31 6.43 5.65
N ILE A 279 -2.84 7.64 5.79
CA ILE A 279 -2.97 8.60 4.67
C ILE A 279 -1.60 9.09 4.23
N LEU A 280 -0.75 9.47 5.20
CA LEU A 280 0.64 9.85 4.92
C LEU A 280 1.43 8.70 4.31
N GLY A 281 1.27 7.48 4.83
CA GLY A 281 1.88 6.27 4.28
C GLY A 281 1.54 6.09 2.80
N THR A 282 0.26 6.28 2.43
CA THR A 282 -0.19 6.17 1.05
C THR A 282 0.39 7.27 0.15
N ILE A 283 0.41 8.52 0.62
CA ILE A 283 0.99 9.66 -0.12
C ILE A 283 2.49 9.42 -0.37
N ARG A 284 3.23 9.00 0.66
CA ARG A 284 4.66 8.70 0.57
C ARG A 284 4.96 7.50 -0.31
N GLU A 285 4.15 6.43 -0.26
CA GLU A 285 4.28 5.28 -1.16
C GLU A 285 4.17 5.70 -2.63
N CYS A 286 3.14 6.47 -2.96
CA CYS A 286 2.95 6.99 -4.32
C CYS A 286 4.05 7.98 -4.74
N GLY A 287 4.54 8.80 -3.79
CA GLY A 287 5.69 9.67 -3.99
C GLY A 287 6.96 8.89 -4.32
N GLY A 288 7.23 7.81 -3.57
CA GLY A 288 8.33 6.91 -3.84
C GLY A 288 8.25 6.26 -5.22
N LYS A 289 7.08 5.77 -5.62
CA LYS A 289 6.84 5.22 -6.98
C LYS A 289 7.10 6.26 -8.07
N MET A 290 6.69 7.49 -7.85
CA MET A 290 6.97 8.61 -8.76
C MET A 290 8.47 8.89 -8.89
N HIS A 291 9.18 8.97 -7.76
CA HIS A 291 10.62 9.20 -7.75
C HIS A 291 11.41 8.05 -8.39
N MET A 292 10.92 6.80 -8.28
CA MET A 292 11.47 5.66 -9.01
C MET A 292 11.32 5.82 -10.53
N ALA A 293 10.14 6.25 -11.00
CA ALA A 293 9.90 6.54 -12.41
C ALA A 293 10.78 7.68 -12.94
N ASP A 294 11.04 8.70 -12.11
CA ASP A 294 11.94 9.83 -12.41
C ASP A 294 13.45 9.43 -12.26
N ARG A 295 13.76 8.16 -11.89
CA ARG A 295 15.12 7.63 -11.59
C ARG A 295 15.84 8.35 -10.44
N ASN A 296 15.09 9.01 -9.57
CA ASN A 296 15.62 9.62 -8.35
C ASN A 296 15.55 8.62 -7.19
N PHE A 297 16.42 7.61 -7.22
CA PHE A 297 16.41 6.50 -6.26
C PHE A 297 16.65 6.91 -4.81
N PRO A 298 17.53 7.89 -4.49
CA PRO A 298 17.74 8.34 -3.11
C PRO A 298 16.45 8.89 -2.48
N GLN A 299 15.74 9.73 -3.21
CA GLN A 299 14.49 10.31 -2.73
C GLN A 299 13.38 9.25 -2.63
N ALA A 300 13.34 8.32 -3.60
CA ALA A 300 12.42 7.20 -3.56
C ALA A 300 12.63 6.32 -2.32
N ALA A 301 13.88 6.00 -1.98
CA ALA A 301 14.21 5.21 -0.79
C ALA A 301 13.77 5.91 0.50
N SER A 302 13.98 7.23 0.60
CA SER A 302 13.53 8.05 1.73
C SER A 302 12.01 8.04 1.84
N ASP A 303 11.28 8.24 0.74
CA ASP A 303 9.81 8.26 0.75
C ASP A 303 9.22 6.88 1.08
N PHE A 304 9.80 5.78 0.59
CA PHE A 304 9.37 4.43 0.96
C PHE A 304 9.65 4.11 2.43
N PHE A 305 10.75 4.62 2.99
CA PHE A 305 11.04 4.46 4.42
C PHE A 305 10.05 5.22 5.29
N GLU A 306 9.73 6.46 4.93
CA GLU A 306 8.69 7.24 5.60
C GLU A 306 7.31 6.56 5.45
N SER A 307 6.99 6.01 4.27
CA SER A 307 5.77 5.23 4.06
C SER A 307 5.72 4.00 4.96
N PHE A 308 6.84 3.26 5.06
CA PHE A 308 6.94 2.10 5.96
C PHE A 308 6.67 2.48 7.41
N LYS A 309 7.29 3.54 7.94
CA LYS A 309 7.06 4.03 9.31
C LYS A 309 5.59 4.36 9.56
N ASN A 310 4.99 5.11 8.64
CA ASN A 310 3.59 5.50 8.76
C ASN A 310 2.64 4.29 8.69
N TYR A 311 2.91 3.30 7.86
CA TYR A 311 2.09 2.08 7.81
C TYR A 311 2.30 1.18 9.04
N ASP A 312 3.49 1.16 9.61
CA ASP A 312 3.78 0.43 10.85
C ASP A 312 3.05 1.06 12.03
N GLU A 313 3.07 2.39 12.15
CA GLU A 313 2.31 3.14 13.14
C GLU A 313 0.79 2.91 13.01
N ALA A 314 0.29 2.79 11.76
CA ALA A 314 -1.11 2.48 11.47
C ALA A 314 -1.46 0.99 11.63
N GLY A 315 -0.49 0.10 11.92
CA GLY A 315 -0.70 -1.35 12.03
C GLY A 315 -1.11 -2.03 10.72
N GLN A 316 -0.81 -1.42 9.55
CA GLN A 316 -1.28 -1.92 8.25
C GLN A 316 -0.35 -2.98 7.64
N PRO A 317 -0.89 -4.03 7.00
CA PRO A 317 -0.07 -5.08 6.36
C PRO A 317 0.76 -4.54 5.18
N ARG A 318 0.38 -3.41 4.57
CA ARG A 318 1.11 -2.75 3.48
C ARG A 318 2.53 -2.31 3.86
N ARG A 319 2.87 -2.24 5.15
CA ARG A 319 4.23 -1.94 5.64
C ARG A 319 5.29 -2.85 5.02
N VAL A 320 5.00 -4.15 4.88
CA VAL A 320 5.93 -5.12 4.27
C VAL A 320 6.19 -4.79 2.80
N GLN A 321 5.15 -4.37 2.07
CA GLN A 321 5.28 -3.98 0.66
C GLN A 321 6.13 -2.71 0.50
N SER A 322 5.90 -1.68 1.32
CA SER A 322 6.74 -0.46 1.32
C SER A 322 8.21 -0.76 1.65
N LEU A 323 8.44 -1.71 2.57
CA LEU A 323 9.79 -2.17 2.90
C LEU A 323 10.47 -2.85 1.71
N LYS A 324 9.75 -3.69 0.95
CA LYS A 324 10.26 -4.29 -0.30
C LYS A 324 10.65 -3.20 -1.32
N TYR A 325 9.83 -2.17 -1.48
CA TYR A 325 10.11 -1.05 -2.39
C TYR A 325 11.33 -0.23 -1.95
N MET A 326 11.49 -0.01 -0.64
CA MET A 326 12.69 0.64 -0.10
C MET A 326 13.95 -0.15 -0.41
N VAL A 327 13.91 -1.48 -0.22
CA VAL A 327 15.04 -2.37 -0.54
C VAL A 327 15.37 -2.32 -2.02
N LEU A 328 14.35 -2.34 -2.89
CA LEU A 328 14.50 -2.22 -4.34
C LEU A 328 15.18 -0.89 -4.72
N ALA A 329 14.74 0.22 -4.15
CA ALA A 329 15.31 1.54 -4.40
C ALA A 329 16.77 1.62 -3.95
N ASN A 330 17.12 1.05 -2.79
CA ASN A 330 18.49 1.00 -2.28
C ASN A 330 19.42 0.16 -3.18
N MET A 331 18.94 -0.98 -3.70
CA MET A 331 19.71 -1.77 -4.67
C MET A 331 19.95 -0.99 -5.96
N LEU A 332 18.94 -0.27 -6.48
CA LEU A 332 19.08 0.54 -7.69
C LEU A 332 19.99 1.76 -7.48
N MET A 333 20.03 2.31 -6.27
CA MET A 333 20.96 3.38 -5.90
C MET A 333 22.40 2.90 -5.79
N GLN A 334 22.64 1.58 -5.77
CA GLN A 334 23.96 0.97 -5.53
C GLN A 334 24.53 1.36 -4.16
N SER A 335 23.69 1.46 -3.14
CA SER A 335 24.11 1.77 -1.78
C SER A 335 24.67 0.53 -1.09
N ASP A 336 25.80 0.69 -0.43
CA ASP A 336 26.40 -0.36 0.42
C ASP A 336 25.67 -0.50 1.77
N VAL A 337 24.77 0.44 2.09
CA VAL A 337 24.01 0.44 3.35
C VAL A 337 22.90 -0.61 3.27
N ASN A 338 22.90 -1.52 4.25
CA ASN A 338 21.84 -2.51 4.36
C ASN A 338 20.58 -1.84 4.96
N PRO A 339 19.45 -1.80 4.22
CA PRO A 339 18.21 -1.19 4.69
C PRO A 339 17.63 -1.82 5.96
N PHE A 340 18.01 -3.07 6.27
CA PHE A 340 17.56 -3.79 7.48
C PHE A 340 18.39 -3.51 8.73
N ASP A 341 19.39 -2.65 8.66
CA ASP A 341 20.13 -2.21 9.85
C ASP A 341 19.40 -1.10 10.61
N ALA A 342 18.42 -0.45 9.96
CA ALA A 342 17.51 0.48 10.61
C ALA A 342 16.74 -0.23 11.75
N GLN A 343 16.64 0.41 12.91
CA GLN A 343 16.06 -0.16 14.12
C GLN A 343 14.59 -0.58 13.90
N GLU A 344 13.85 0.19 13.12
CA GLU A 344 12.43 -0.04 12.78
C GLU A 344 12.23 -1.24 11.83
N ALA A 345 13.19 -1.51 10.94
CA ALA A 345 13.09 -2.60 9.97
C ALA A 345 13.56 -3.97 10.51
N ARG A 346 14.32 -4.00 11.63
CA ARG A 346 14.87 -5.23 12.22
C ARG A 346 13.84 -6.31 12.55
N PRO A 347 12.67 -5.99 13.15
CA PRO A 347 11.67 -7.01 13.49
C PRO A 347 11.16 -7.79 12.26
N PHE A 348 11.12 -7.14 11.10
CA PHE A 348 10.57 -7.70 9.86
C PHE A 348 11.58 -8.55 9.07
N ARG A 349 12.82 -8.63 9.52
CA ARG A 349 13.89 -9.41 8.85
C ARG A 349 13.58 -10.91 8.76
N THR A 350 12.75 -11.42 9.66
CA THR A 350 12.36 -12.85 9.71
C THR A 350 11.14 -13.20 8.89
N ASP A 351 10.40 -12.21 8.38
CA ASP A 351 9.22 -12.44 7.55
C ASP A 351 9.59 -13.14 6.24
N PRO A 352 8.86 -14.19 5.82
CA PRO A 352 9.22 -15.01 4.66
C PRO A 352 9.30 -14.20 3.35
N GLU A 353 8.48 -13.18 3.20
CA GLU A 353 8.51 -12.29 2.04
C GLU A 353 9.72 -11.36 2.04
N VAL A 354 10.14 -10.92 3.23
CA VAL A 354 11.30 -10.06 3.42
C VAL A 354 12.59 -10.85 3.33
N VAL A 355 12.61 -12.11 3.79
CA VAL A 355 13.78 -13.02 3.68
C VAL A 355 14.20 -13.21 2.23
N ALA A 356 13.25 -13.33 1.29
CA ALA A 356 13.54 -13.39 -0.13
C ALA A 356 14.31 -12.15 -0.61
N MET A 357 13.83 -10.96 -0.24
CA MET A 357 14.47 -9.68 -0.60
C MET A 357 15.83 -9.50 0.11
N THR A 358 15.96 -9.91 1.36
CA THR A 358 17.22 -9.83 2.11
C THR A 358 18.30 -10.72 1.49
N SER A 359 17.93 -11.92 1.03
CA SER A 359 18.86 -12.81 0.33
C SER A 359 19.29 -12.23 -1.02
N LEU A 360 18.39 -11.57 -1.76
CA LEU A 360 18.73 -10.83 -2.99
C LEU A 360 19.70 -9.68 -2.71
N VAL A 361 19.48 -8.88 -1.66
CA VAL A 361 20.38 -7.80 -1.24
C VAL A 361 21.78 -8.35 -0.95
N SER A 362 21.87 -9.47 -0.22
CA SER A 362 23.16 -10.07 0.13
C SER A 362 23.91 -10.60 -1.11
N ALA A 363 23.22 -11.17 -2.09
CA ALA A 363 23.82 -11.59 -3.37
C ALA A 363 24.25 -10.37 -4.21
N TYR A 364 23.43 -9.31 -4.20
CA TYR A 364 23.72 -8.05 -4.89
C TYR A 364 24.98 -7.38 -4.32
N GLN A 365 25.11 -7.26 -3.00
CA GLN A 365 26.27 -6.67 -2.32
C GLN A 365 27.55 -7.49 -2.56
N LYS A 366 27.45 -8.82 -2.69
CA LYS A 366 28.58 -9.69 -3.01
C LYS A 366 28.93 -9.68 -4.49
N ASN A 367 28.16 -8.99 -5.32
CA ASN A 367 28.29 -8.97 -6.78
C ASN A 367 28.25 -10.38 -7.42
N ASP A 368 27.48 -11.32 -6.84
CA ASP A 368 27.36 -12.67 -7.38
C ASP A 368 26.10 -12.78 -8.26
N VAL A 369 26.31 -12.58 -9.58
CA VAL A 369 25.23 -12.65 -10.59
C VAL A 369 24.54 -14.01 -10.57
N THR A 370 25.33 -15.11 -10.40
CA THR A 370 24.79 -16.47 -10.49
C THR A 370 23.88 -16.79 -9.32
N GLN A 371 24.27 -16.40 -8.10
CA GLN A 371 23.40 -16.54 -6.93
C GLN A 371 22.17 -15.63 -7.01
N PHE A 372 22.33 -14.41 -7.51
CA PHE A 372 21.22 -13.49 -7.69
C PHE A 372 20.16 -14.05 -8.64
N GLU A 373 20.56 -14.59 -9.81
CA GLU A 373 19.64 -15.21 -10.76
C GLU A 373 18.97 -16.48 -10.22
N LEU A 374 19.69 -17.30 -9.46
CA LEU A 374 19.14 -18.51 -8.81
C LEU A 374 18.10 -18.12 -7.74
N LEU A 375 18.41 -17.13 -6.92
CA LEU A 375 17.47 -16.61 -5.90
C LEU A 375 16.23 -15.98 -6.52
N LEU A 376 16.42 -15.23 -7.62
CA LEU A 376 15.31 -14.64 -8.38
C LEU A 376 14.37 -15.72 -8.92
N LYS A 377 14.91 -16.80 -9.53
CA LYS A 377 14.13 -17.95 -10.02
C LYS A 377 13.44 -18.70 -8.88
N LYS A 378 14.14 -18.89 -7.75
CA LYS A 378 13.59 -19.59 -6.58
C LYS A 378 12.40 -18.85 -5.97
N HIS A 379 12.43 -17.52 -5.93
CA HIS A 379 11.41 -16.68 -5.31
C HIS A 379 10.59 -15.90 -6.36
N GLU A 380 10.57 -16.37 -7.62
CA GLU A 380 9.90 -15.71 -8.74
C GLU A 380 8.44 -15.41 -8.43
N SER A 381 7.70 -16.38 -7.87
CA SER A 381 6.29 -16.21 -7.52
C SER A 381 6.04 -15.12 -6.48
N ALA A 382 6.95 -14.93 -5.53
CA ALA A 382 6.81 -13.93 -4.48
C ALA A 382 7.26 -12.52 -4.93
N ILE A 383 8.26 -12.45 -5.80
CA ILE A 383 8.85 -11.19 -6.28
C ILE A 383 8.07 -10.64 -7.47
N MET A 384 7.72 -11.50 -8.44
CA MET A 384 7.00 -11.10 -9.66
C MET A 384 5.49 -10.96 -9.46
N ALA A 385 4.94 -11.36 -8.30
CA ALA A 385 3.54 -11.11 -7.96
C ALA A 385 3.19 -9.62 -7.95
N ASP A 386 4.17 -8.76 -7.62
CA ASP A 386 4.01 -7.32 -7.64
C ASP A 386 4.49 -6.74 -8.97
N PRO A 387 3.58 -6.17 -9.80
CA PRO A 387 3.93 -5.64 -11.12
C PRO A 387 4.93 -4.49 -11.05
N PHE A 388 4.93 -3.74 -9.94
CA PHE A 388 5.88 -2.66 -9.74
C PHE A 388 7.32 -3.19 -9.56
N VAL A 389 7.50 -4.23 -8.75
CA VAL A 389 8.83 -4.85 -8.57
C VAL A 389 9.31 -5.48 -9.87
N ALA A 390 8.42 -6.16 -10.60
CA ALA A 390 8.74 -6.81 -11.87
C ALA A 390 9.28 -5.82 -12.93
N GLU A 391 8.76 -4.58 -12.95
CA GLU A 391 9.22 -3.53 -13.88
C GLU A 391 10.72 -3.20 -13.68
N TYR A 392 11.20 -3.19 -12.42
CA TYR A 392 12.58 -2.80 -12.09
C TYR A 392 13.57 -3.95 -11.94
N VAL A 393 13.12 -5.22 -11.94
CA VAL A 393 14.01 -6.39 -11.80
C VAL A 393 15.02 -6.45 -12.96
N ASN A 394 14.61 -6.13 -14.18
CA ASN A 394 15.50 -6.09 -15.33
C ASN A 394 16.58 -5.00 -15.19
N ASP A 395 16.24 -3.86 -14.63
CA ASP A 395 17.22 -2.80 -14.37
C ASP A 395 18.20 -3.20 -13.26
N LEU A 396 17.75 -3.96 -12.24
CA LEU A 396 18.65 -4.55 -11.25
C LEU A 396 19.63 -5.55 -11.86
N LEU A 397 19.16 -6.45 -12.75
CA LEU A 397 20.01 -7.38 -13.44
C LEU A 397 21.07 -6.66 -14.31
N LYS A 398 20.69 -5.60 -15.00
CA LYS A 398 21.64 -4.78 -15.76
C LYS A 398 22.67 -4.12 -14.85
N ASN A 399 22.25 -3.60 -13.70
CA ASN A 399 23.13 -2.94 -12.75
C ASN A 399 24.15 -3.91 -12.14
N ILE A 400 23.72 -5.09 -11.68
CA ILE A 400 24.64 -6.09 -11.09
C ILE A 400 25.62 -6.61 -12.15
N ARG A 401 25.15 -6.90 -13.37
CA ARG A 401 26.02 -7.30 -14.50
C ARG A 401 27.03 -6.23 -14.83
N THR A 402 26.62 -4.96 -14.80
CA THR A 402 27.51 -3.80 -15.01
C THR A 402 28.57 -3.70 -13.93
N GLN A 403 28.22 -3.88 -12.65
CA GLN A 403 29.19 -3.84 -11.55
C GLN A 403 30.22 -4.98 -11.65
N VAL A 404 29.74 -6.20 -11.91
CA VAL A 404 30.63 -7.35 -12.09
C VAL A 404 31.53 -7.16 -13.32
N LEU A 405 31.00 -6.63 -14.40
CA LEU A 405 31.76 -6.31 -15.60
C LEU A 405 32.89 -5.32 -15.29
N ILE A 406 32.61 -4.24 -14.57
CA ILE A 406 33.62 -3.26 -14.13
C ILE A 406 34.69 -3.94 -13.26
N ALA A 407 34.27 -4.78 -12.31
CA ALA A 407 35.19 -5.49 -11.42
C ALA A 407 36.10 -6.47 -12.19
N VAL A 408 35.54 -7.20 -13.17
CA VAL A 408 36.30 -8.13 -14.00
C VAL A 408 37.30 -7.40 -14.94
N ILE A 409 36.93 -6.23 -15.47
CA ILE A 409 37.80 -5.48 -16.39
C ILE A 409 38.93 -4.77 -15.64
N LYS A 410 38.68 -4.30 -14.42
CA LYS A 410 39.61 -3.45 -13.66
C LYS A 410 41.08 -3.94 -13.60
N PRO A 411 41.38 -5.26 -13.42
CA PRO A 411 42.76 -5.76 -13.36
C PRO A 411 43.44 -5.94 -14.72
N TYR A 412 42.72 -5.80 -15.83
CA TYR A 412 43.25 -6.09 -17.16
C TYR A 412 43.40 -4.83 -18.03
N THR A 413 44.50 -4.75 -18.78
CA THR A 413 44.69 -3.73 -19.80
C THR A 413 44.11 -4.14 -21.16
N ARG A 414 44.08 -5.45 -21.43
CA ARG A 414 43.48 -6.04 -22.63
C ARG A 414 42.69 -7.29 -22.26
N VAL A 415 41.42 -7.35 -22.63
CA VAL A 415 40.52 -8.48 -22.33
C VAL A 415 39.76 -8.89 -23.59
N LYS A 416 39.67 -10.20 -23.86
CA LYS A 416 38.83 -10.73 -24.91
C LYS A 416 37.35 -10.64 -24.50
N ILE A 417 36.49 -10.17 -25.40
CA ILE A 417 35.06 -10.07 -25.14
C ILE A 417 34.44 -11.44 -24.89
N SER A 418 34.96 -12.51 -25.55
CA SER A 418 34.52 -13.88 -25.31
C SER A 418 34.82 -14.38 -23.88
N PHE A 419 35.91 -13.94 -23.25
CA PHE A 419 36.21 -14.26 -21.85
C PHE A 419 35.21 -13.60 -20.90
N ILE A 420 34.89 -12.33 -21.14
CA ILE A 420 33.88 -11.60 -20.36
C ILE A 420 32.50 -12.28 -20.50
N ALA A 421 32.13 -12.69 -21.69
CA ALA A 421 30.86 -13.37 -21.96
C ALA A 421 30.76 -14.72 -21.22
N THR A 422 31.85 -15.48 -21.11
CA THR A 422 31.92 -16.74 -20.40
C THR A 422 31.82 -16.53 -18.87
N GLU A 423 32.48 -15.51 -18.36
CA GLU A 423 32.48 -15.18 -16.91
C GLU A 423 31.10 -14.70 -16.45
N LEU A 424 30.46 -13.83 -17.23
CA LEU A 424 29.13 -13.29 -16.95
C LEU A 424 27.99 -14.24 -17.36
N LYS A 425 28.29 -15.34 -18.12
CA LYS A 425 27.29 -16.27 -18.66
C LYS A 425 26.19 -15.57 -19.48
N ILE A 426 26.59 -14.60 -20.30
CA ILE A 426 25.71 -13.79 -21.14
C ILE A 426 26.16 -13.89 -22.57
N ASP A 427 25.26 -13.65 -23.53
CA ASP A 427 25.58 -13.61 -24.95
C ASP A 427 26.57 -12.47 -25.27
N LYS A 428 27.46 -12.77 -26.23
CA LYS A 428 28.50 -11.82 -26.62
C LYS A 428 27.96 -10.46 -27.08
N LYS A 429 26.79 -10.44 -27.72
CA LYS A 429 26.12 -9.22 -28.17
C LYS A 429 25.71 -8.34 -26.98
N ASP A 430 25.10 -8.95 -25.98
CA ASP A 430 24.64 -8.22 -24.77
C ASP A 430 25.82 -7.63 -23.99
N VAL A 431 26.98 -8.35 -23.98
CA VAL A 431 28.22 -7.83 -23.37
C VAL A 431 28.73 -6.62 -24.16
N GLN A 432 28.70 -6.67 -25.50
CA GLN A 432 29.12 -5.55 -26.34
C GLN A 432 28.22 -4.33 -26.08
N ASP A 433 26.91 -4.50 -26.05
CA ASP A 433 25.95 -3.40 -25.78
C ASP A 433 26.16 -2.80 -24.40
N LEU A 434 26.42 -3.63 -23.39
CA LEU A 434 26.76 -3.16 -22.02
C LEU A 434 28.08 -2.38 -22.03
N LEU A 435 29.14 -2.87 -22.71
CA LEU A 435 30.42 -2.19 -22.81
C LEU A 435 30.29 -0.84 -23.52
N VAL A 436 29.57 -0.79 -24.65
CA VAL A 436 29.30 0.46 -25.36
C VAL A 436 28.59 1.46 -24.47
N SER A 437 27.55 1.02 -23.71
CA SER A 437 26.83 1.89 -22.80
C SER A 437 27.71 2.43 -21.67
N LEU A 438 28.65 1.63 -21.15
CA LEU A 438 29.60 2.03 -20.11
C LEU A 438 30.65 3.02 -20.58
N ILE A 439 31.15 2.83 -21.81
CA ILE A 439 32.11 3.75 -22.45
C ILE A 439 31.41 5.09 -22.72
N LEU A 440 30.19 5.08 -23.29
CA LEU A 440 29.43 6.29 -23.58
C LEU A 440 29.07 7.08 -22.28
N ASN A 441 28.77 6.37 -21.21
CA ASN A 441 28.51 6.97 -19.91
C ASN A 441 29.78 7.42 -19.14
N GLY A 442 30.97 7.20 -19.74
CA GLY A 442 32.25 7.60 -19.13
C GLY A 442 32.63 6.80 -17.87
N LYS A 443 31.96 5.68 -17.60
CA LYS A 443 32.27 4.81 -16.42
C LYS A 443 33.52 3.99 -16.61
N ILE A 444 33.88 3.70 -17.87
CA ILE A 444 35.08 2.96 -18.26
C ILE A 444 35.74 3.72 -19.41
N LEU A 445 37.04 3.98 -19.28
CA LEU A 445 37.89 4.52 -20.36
C LEU A 445 38.50 3.35 -21.14
N ALA A 446 37.86 2.93 -22.22
CA ALA A 446 38.27 1.78 -22.99
C ALA A 446 37.92 1.95 -24.47
N LYS A 447 38.64 1.21 -25.35
CA LYS A 447 38.36 1.10 -26.79
C LYS A 447 38.00 -0.34 -27.12
N ILE A 448 37.02 -0.54 -27.98
CA ILE A 448 36.61 -1.86 -28.47
C ILE A 448 37.22 -2.08 -29.84
N ASP A 449 38.10 -3.08 -30.00
CA ASP A 449 38.57 -3.58 -31.29
C ASP A 449 37.66 -4.70 -31.76
N GLN A 450 36.75 -4.38 -32.66
CA GLN A 450 35.76 -5.35 -33.19
C GLN A 450 36.41 -6.44 -34.08
N VAL A 451 37.60 -6.16 -34.68
CA VAL A 451 38.28 -7.12 -35.56
C VAL A 451 38.94 -8.24 -34.74
N LYS A 452 39.53 -7.87 -33.60
CA LYS A 452 40.21 -8.80 -32.69
C LYS A 452 39.33 -9.28 -31.57
N ASP A 453 38.11 -8.73 -31.43
CA ASP A 453 37.20 -8.99 -30.30
C ASP A 453 37.86 -8.72 -28.93
N VAL A 454 38.59 -7.63 -28.83
CA VAL A 454 39.35 -7.26 -27.61
C VAL A 454 38.88 -5.89 -27.09
N LEU A 455 38.72 -5.79 -25.79
CA LEU A 455 38.58 -4.52 -25.08
C LEU A 455 39.98 -4.07 -24.63
N GLU A 456 40.39 -2.88 -25.00
CA GLU A 456 41.61 -2.23 -24.53
C GLU A 456 41.25 -1.13 -23.55
N THR A 457 41.66 -1.27 -22.26
CA THR A 457 41.46 -0.27 -21.26
C THR A 457 42.63 0.69 -21.27
N THR A 458 42.39 1.98 -21.41
CA THR A 458 43.40 3.01 -21.24
C THR A 458 43.57 3.25 -19.72
N THR A 459 44.67 2.75 -19.18
CA THR A 459 45.07 2.94 -17.78
C THR A 459 45.70 4.32 -17.55
N THR A 460 45.10 5.37 -18.04
CA THR A 460 45.49 6.72 -17.61
C THR A 460 44.69 7.08 -16.39
N SER A 461 45.36 7.03 -15.21
CA SER A 461 44.86 7.71 -14.04
C SER A 461 44.55 9.18 -14.39
N PRO A 462 43.55 9.82 -13.75
CA PRO A 462 43.26 11.23 -14.03
C PRO A 462 44.44 12.18 -13.84
N SER A 463 45.54 11.72 -13.19
CA SER A 463 46.81 12.42 -13.03
C SER A 463 47.77 12.31 -14.22
N ASP A 464 47.61 11.30 -15.11
CA ASP A 464 48.52 11.04 -16.23
C ASP A 464 47.94 11.46 -17.58
N ALA A 465 46.74 12.03 -17.65
CA ALA A 465 46.12 12.55 -18.87
C ALA A 465 46.81 13.80 -19.45
N ASN A 466 47.90 14.23 -18.86
CA ASN A 466 48.67 15.38 -19.30
C ASN A 466 49.75 15.05 -20.37
N ALA A 467 49.84 13.78 -20.86
CA ALA A 467 50.97 13.41 -21.67
C ALA A 467 50.71 13.22 -23.19
N GLU A 468 49.47 13.03 -23.64
CA GLU A 468 49.20 12.94 -25.08
C GLU A 468 47.81 13.50 -25.45
N GLY A 469 47.80 14.74 -25.96
CA GLY A 469 46.87 15.30 -26.93
C GLY A 469 45.37 14.98 -26.81
N ALA A 470 44.72 15.14 -25.62
CA ALA A 470 43.28 14.98 -25.49
C ALA A 470 42.55 16.31 -25.74
N PRO A 471 41.38 16.34 -26.41
CA PRO A 471 40.64 17.60 -26.65
C PRO A 471 40.20 18.35 -25.36
N LYS A 472 40.36 17.74 -24.17
CA LYS A 472 40.14 18.42 -22.89
C LYS A 472 41.16 19.52 -22.61
N ASP A 473 42.44 19.37 -23.06
CA ASP A 473 43.46 20.39 -22.88
C ASP A 473 43.15 21.64 -23.67
N VAL A 474 42.50 21.50 -24.82
CA VAL A 474 42.07 22.64 -25.67
C VAL A 474 40.94 23.41 -24.97
N TYR A 475 39.99 22.72 -24.37
CA TYR A 475 38.89 23.37 -23.61
C TYR A 475 39.37 24.03 -22.35
N GLN A 476 40.24 23.37 -21.55
CA GLN A 476 40.84 23.98 -20.35
C GLN A 476 41.80 25.11 -20.73
N GLY A 477 42.53 25.00 -21.82
CA GLY A 477 43.34 26.07 -22.34
C GLY A 477 42.49 27.26 -22.81
N LEU A 478 41.37 27.03 -23.46
CA LEU A 478 40.41 28.07 -23.85
C LEU A 478 39.72 28.72 -22.65
N GLU A 479 39.38 27.95 -21.65
CA GLU A 479 38.77 28.45 -20.38
C GLU A 479 39.79 29.26 -19.60
N GLY A 480 41.05 28.79 -19.51
CA GLY A 480 42.17 29.54 -18.90
C GLY A 480 42.43 30.85 -19.62
N TRP A 481 42.36 30.84 -20.96
CA TRP A 481 42.55 32.03 -21.79
C TRP A 481 41.36 33.02 -21.66
N ALA A 482 40.12 32.52 -21.66
CA ALA A 482 38.92 33.33 -21.42
C ALA A 482 38.93 33.99 -20.04
N ASN A 483 39.34 33.28 -18.99
CA ASN A 483 39.45 33.78 -17.64
C ASN A 483 40.62 34.83 -17.52
N ALA A 484 41.74 34.63 -18.21
CA ALA A 484 42.82 35.61 -18.30
C ALA A 484 42.41 36.91 -18.97
N ILE A 485 41.66 36.82 -20.10
CA ILE A 485 41.11 37.99 -20.77
C ILE A 485 40.10 38.73 -19.88
N GLN A 486 39.22 37.96 -19.19
CA GLN A 486 38.22 38.57 -18.29
C GLN A 486 38.87 39.28 -17.10
N THR A 487 39.95 38.73 -16.56
CA THR A 487 40.73 39.34 -15.49
C THR A 487 41.47 40.58 -15.96
N GLN A 488 42.03 40.56 -17.19
CA GLN A 488 42.70 41.77 -17.78
C GLN A 488 41.71 42.88 -18.11
N LEU A 489 40.53 42.56 -18.66
CA LEU A 489 39.45 43.51 -18.91
C LEU A 489 38.96 44.11 -17.56
N GLY A 490 38.76 43.29 -16.53
CA GLY A 490 38.35 43.77 -15.22
C GLY A 490 39.35 44.74 -14.59
N ASN A 491 40.66 44.47 -14.76
CA ASN A 491 41.71 45.36 -14.28
C ASN A 491 41.83 46.65 -15.09
N HIS A 492 41.47 46.66 -16.37
CA HIS A 492 41.48 47.88 -17.19
C HIS A 492 40.27 48.79 -16.90
N PHE A 493 39.12 48.21 -16.53
CA PHE A 493 37.94 48.98 -16.10
C PHE A 493 38.03 49.58 -14.70
N MET A 494 38.99 49.10 -13.85
CA MET A 494 39.22 49.67 -12.53
C MET A 494 40.30 50.78 -12.53
N GLN A 495 40.92 51.09 -13.69
CA GLN A 495 41.93 52.15 -13.84
C GLN A 495 41.39 53.36 -14.60
N ILE A 496 40.12 53.40 -14.98
CA ILE A 496 39.39 54.57 -15.52
C ILE A 496 38.36 55.01 -14.48
#